data_fd14fd819683130b8df7e83e6bd0ecfb
#
_entry.id   fd14fd819683130b8df7e83e6bd0ecfb
#
_cell.length_a   1.000
_cell.length_b   1.000
_cell.length_c   1.000
_cell.angle_alpha   90.00
_cell.angle_beta   90.00
_cell.angle_gamma   90.00
#
_symmetry.space_group_name_H-M   'P 1'
#
loop_
_entity.id
_entity.type
_entity.pdbx_description
1 polymer ?
#
loop_
_entity_poly.entity_id
_entity_poly.type
_entity_poly.pdbx_seq_one_letter_code
_entity_poly.pdbx_strand_id
1 'polypeptide(L)'
;MSDSNNTTSAAVEVLLDDRPCYLIRNCLSLTQQTTIYQDISHRSKDTDNQSKPCMHPTPKTIIFDGNQSTLKFSGRNNVYYELIVQTANDILKKEVALLQKSHSFFTTTSTDSTKMSVGVIRYQVPNGNFPNHIDHCNDNSFVYLLSLGCSANFVVKGPESEKQVFRFNSGDVLVFDPSSDAAIVHGVTGINRDDFPSNSPNEFQQFRFGVQCRVKL
;
A
#
# COMPACT_ATOMS: atom_id res chain seq x y z
N MET A 1 -4.75 32.04 -15.39
CA MET A 1 -5.65 31.11 -14.71
C MET A 1 -4.84 30.49 -13.60
N SER A 2 -5.10 30.89 -12.37
CA SER A 2 -4.35 30.43 -11.20
C SER A 2 -4.88 29.05 -10.80
N ASP A 3 -4.07 28.02 -11.04
CA ASP A 3 -4.31 26.70 -10.47
C ASP A 3 -4.26 26.79 -8.94
N SER A 4 -5.42 26.84 -8.33
CA SER A 4 -5.55 26.64 -6.91
C SER A 4 -5.23 25.17 -6.62
N ASN A 5 -3.95 24.90 -6.31
CA ASN A 5 -3.51 23.63 -5.72
C ASN A 5 -4.22 23.45 -4.38
N ASN A 6 -5.39 22.84 -4.42
CA ASN A 6 -6.12 22.40 -3.25
C ASN A 6 -5.42 21.11 -2.73
N THR A 7 -4.24 21.28 -2.13
CA THR A 7 -3.56 20.20 -1.42
C THR A 7 -4.33 19.94 -0.13
N THR A 8 -5.28 18.99 -0.18
CA THR A 8 -5.87 18.44 1.03
C THR A 8 -4.73 17.89 1.90
N SER A 9 -4.60 18.41 3.12
CA SER A 9 -3.57 17.94 4.06
C SER A 9 -3.77 16.46 4.36
N ALA A 10 -2.67 15.74 4.56
CA ALA A 10 -2.73 14.36 5.03
C ALA A 10 -3.43 14.31 6.39
N ALA A 11 -4.27 13.28 6.59
CA ALA A 11 -4.96 13.04 7.86
C ALA A 11 -4.77 11.59 8.28
N VAL A 12 -4.58 11.34 9.58
CA VAL A 12 -4.38 10.00 10.15
C VAL A 12 -5.65 9.56 10.87
N GLU A 13 -6.14 8.39 10.51
CA GLU A 13 -7.23 7.68 11.18
C GLU A 13 -6.66 6.46 11.91
N VAL A 14 -6.92 6.34 13.21
CA VAL A 14 -6.60 5.13 13.98
C VAL A 14 -7.73 4.14 13.79
N LEU A 15 -7.47 3.03 13.11
CA LEU A 15 -8.53 2.04 12.81
C LEU A 15 -8.72 1.02 13.93
N LEU A 16 -7.67 0.72 14.70
CA LEU A 16 -7.73 -0.20 15.82
C LEU A 16 -7.07 0.44 17.04
N ASP A 17 -7.75 0.42 18.20
CA ASP A 17 -7.26 1.12 19.40
C ASP A 17 -6.21 0.31 20.16
N ASP A 18 -6.25 -1.01 20.06
CA ASP A 18 -5.43 -1.96 20.83
C ASP A 18 -4.16 -2.44 20.10
N ARG A 19 -4.02 -2.09 18.82
CA ARG A 19 -2.88 -2.49 17.98
C ARG A 19 -2.58 -1.52 16.87
N PRO A 20 -1.33 -1.49 16.36
CA PRO A 20 -0.96 -0.57 15.28
C PRO A 20 -1.75 -0.88 14.00
N CYS A 21 -2.68 0.00 13.65
CA CYS A 21 -3.41 -0.01 12.38
C CYS A 21 -3.87 1.40 12.05
N TYR A 22 -3.18 2.05 11.13
CA TYR A 22 -3.35 3.48 10.82
C TYR A 22 -3.64 3.66 9.33
N LEU A 23 -4.68 4.44 9.03
CA LEU A 23 -4.98 4.87 7.68
C LEU A 23 -4.55 6.33 7.52
N ILE A 24 -3.65 6.58 6.59
CA ILE A 24 -3.16 7.92 6.24
C ILE A 24 -3.83 8.34 4.95
N ARG A 25 -4.77 9.28 5.05
CA ARG A 25 -5.46 9.86 3.89
C ARG A 25 -4.55 10.82 3.15
N ASN A 26 -4.64 10.81 1.83
CA ASN A 26 -3.85 11.69 0.96
C ASN A 26 -2.35 11.71 1.31
N CYS A 27 -1.81 10.53 1.65
CA CYS A 27 -0.41 10.37 2.04
C CYS A 27 0.53 10.79 0.90
N LEU A 28 0.18 10.43 -0.34
CA LEU A 28 0.98 10.73 -1.52
C LEU A 28 0.27 11.67 -2.47
N SER A 29 1.00 12.70 -2.94
CA SER A 29 0.55 13.56 -4.04
C SER A 29 0.40 12.77 -5.35
N LEU A 30 -0.38 13.28 -6.30
CA LEU A 30 -0.56 12.64 -7.60
C LEU A 30 0.77 12.46 -8.36
N THR A 31 1.70 13.40 -8.23
CA THR A 31 3.05 13.27 -8.82
C THR A 31 3.81 12.07 -8.25
N GLN A 32 3.80 11.90 -6.93
CA GLN A 32 4.45 10.75 -6.28
C GLN A 32 3.78 9.43 -6.68
N GLN A 33 2.44 9.39 -6.74
CA GLN A 33 1.67 8.24 -7.21
C GLN A 33 2.05 7.87 -8.65
N THR A 34 2.17 8.86 -9.53
CA THR A 34 2.56 8.67 -10.94
C THR A 34 3.98 8.13 -11.06
N THR A 35 4.93 8.64 -10.24
CA THR A 35 6.30 8.14 -10.20
C THR A 35 6.35 6.65 -9.82
N ILE A 36 5.61 6.24 -8.80
CA ILE A 36 5.54 4.83 -8.39
C ILE A 36 4.91 3.98 -9.50
N TYR A 37 3.82 4.46 -10.11
CA TYR A 37 3.19 3.74 -11.22
C TYR A 37 4.12 3.56 -12.41
N GLN A 38 4.91 4.57 -12.77
CA GLN A 38 5.89 4.48 -13.87
C GLN A 38 6.95 3.40 -13.58
N ASP A 39 7.46 3.32 -12.35
CA ASP A 39 8.39 2.26 -11.95
C ASP A 39 7.74 0.87 -12.02
N ILE A 40 6.49 0.72 -11.56
CA ILE A 40 5.73 -0.54 -11.68
C ILE A 40 5.57 -0.93 -13.15
N SER A 41 5.18 0.02 -14.00
CA SER A 41 4.97 -0.22 -15.43
C SER A 41 6.27 -0.61 -16.15
N HIS A 42 7.39 0.03 -15.80
CA HIS A 42 8.70 -0.31 -16.34
C HIS A 42 9.11 -1.72 -15.96
N ARG A 43 9.06 -2.06 -14.67
CA ARG A 43 9.44 -3.39 -14.15
C ARG A 43 8.54 -4.50 -14.67
N SER A 44 7.26 -4.24 -14.91
CA SER A 44 6.36 -5.27 -15.47
C SER A 44 6.66 -5.58 -16.95
N LYS A 45 7.15 -4.63 -17.73
CA LYS A 45 7.57 -4.86 -19.12
C LYS A 45 8.86 -5.67 -19.22
N ASP A 46 9.77 -5.52 -18.28
CA ASP A 46 11.03 -6.28 -18.25
C ASP A 46 10.79 -7.78 -18.02
N THR A 47 9.64 -8.18 -17.46
CA THR A 47 9.28 -9.59 -17.25
C THR A 47 8.82 -10.28 -18.52
N ASP A 48 8.22 -9.57 -19.47
CA ASP A 48 7.69 -10.14 -20.72
C ASP A 48 8.80 -10.41 -21.76
N ASN A 49 9.99 -9.82 -21.60
CA ASN A 49 11.11 -9.92 -22.56
C ASN A 49 12.21 -10.91 -22.15
N GLN A 50 12.07 -11.70 -21.08
CA GLN A 50 13.16 -12.54 -20.59
C GLN A 50 13.23 -13.91 -21.23
N SER A 51 13.96 -13.98 -22.36
CA SER A 51 14.61 -15.22 -22.85
C SER A 51 16.09 -15.37 -22.36
N LYS A 52 16.58 -14.54 -21.43
CA LYS A 52 17.95 -14.63 -20.90
C LYS A 52 17.95 -14.83 -19.39
N PRO A 53 18.81 -15.73 -18.85
CA PRO A 53 18.97 -15.88 -17.41
C PRO A 53 19.57 -14.57 -16.85
N CYS A 54 18.76 -13.80 -16.15
CA CYS A 54 19.21 -12.63 -15.43
C CYS A 54 19.70 -13.05 -14.04
N MET A 55 20.85 -12.52 -13.59
CA MET A 55 21.44 -12.81 -12.28
C MET A 55 20.63 -12.23 -11.10
N HIS A 56 19.51 -11.58 -11.36
CA HIS A 56 18.57 -11.10 -10.35
C HIS A 56 17.32 -11.97 -10.36
N PRO A 57 16.80 -12.37 -9.18
CA PRO A 57 15.56 -13.16 -9.13
C PRO A 57 14.43 -12.40 -9.81
N THR A 58 13.89 -13.01 -10.86
CA THR A 58 12.74 -12.48 -11.61
C THR A 58 11.53 -12.34 -10.69
N PRO A 59 10.76 -11.24 -10.79
CA PRO A 59 9.51 -11.14 -10.08
C PRO A 59 8.59 -12.31 -10.51
N LYS A 60 8.13 -13.10 -9.54
CA LYS A 60 7.13 -14.14 -9.82
C LYS A 60 5.78 -13.48 -9.93
N THR A 61 5.15 -13.58 -11.10
CA THR A 61 3.74 -13.25 -11.26
C THR A 61 2.92 -14.41 -10.71
N ILE A 62 2.16 -14.16 -9.65
CA ILE A 62 1.18 -15.13 -9.14
C ILE A 62 -0.19 -14.65 -9.60
N ILE A 63 -0.85 -15.47 -10.42
CA ILE A 63 -2.22 -15.19 -10.88
C ILE A 63 -3.16 -15.83 -9.86
N PHE A 64 -3.99 -15.01 -9.22
CA PHE A 64 -5.08 -15.45 -8.37
C PHE A 64 -6.40 -15.20 -9.09
N ASP A 65 -7.17 -16.24 -9.30
CA ASP A 65 -8.59 -16.23 -9.71
C ASP A 65 -8.99 -15.30 -10.88
N GLY A 66 -8.18 -15.21 -11.92
CA GLY A 66 -8.50 -14.50 -13.17
C GLY A 66 -8.68 -12.99 -13.08
N ASN A 67 -8.96 -12.43 -11.90
CA ASN A 67 -9.29 -11.02 -11.68
C ASN A 67 -8.17 -10.20 -11.02
N GLN A 68 -7.09 -10.82 -10.62
CA GLN A 68 -5.95 -10.14 -10.00
C GLN A 68 -4.62 -10.80 -10.35
N SER A 69 -3.56 -10.00 -10.39
CA SER A 69 -2.19 -10.47 -10.56
C SER A 69 -1.26 -9.83 -9.55
N THR A 70 -0.31 -10.60 -9.02
CA THR A 70 0.68 -10.11 -8.05
C THR A 70 2.07 -10.13 -8.65
N LEU A 71 2.78 -9.01 -8.53
CA LEU A 71 4.18 -8.85 -8.88
C LEU A 71 4.99 -8.69 -7.59
N LYS A 72 6.07 -9.44 -7.45
CA LYS A 72 7.04 -9.26 -6.35
C LYS A 72 8.33 -8.74 -6.92
N PHE A 73 8.80 -7.62 -6.38
CA PHE A 73 10.05 -7.02 -6.78
C PHE A 73 11.17 -7.42 -5.80
N SER A 74 12.31 -7.82 -6.37
CA SER A 74 13.55 -8.00 -5.65
C SER A 74 14.57 -6.94 -6.11
N GLY A 75 15.50 -6.59 -5.23
CA GLY A 75 16.55 -5.60 -5.51
C GLY A 75 16.30 -4.25 -4.81
N ARG A 76 16.97 -3.19 -5.30
CA ARG A 76 16.87 -1.86 -4.68
C ARG A 76 15.48 -1.27 -4.89
N ASN A 77 14.75 -1.07 -3.78
CA ASN A 77 13.39 -0.54 -3.75
C ASN A 77 13.34 0.89 -3.18
N ASN A 78 14.40 1.70 -3.41
CA ASN A 78 14.55 3.02 -2.80
C ASN A 78 13.36 3.94 -3.08
N VAL A 79 12.84 3.97 -4.30
CA VAL A 79 11.69 4.82 -4.66
C VAL A 79 10.45 4.49 -3.82
N TYR A 80 10.20 3.22 -3.54
CA TYR A 80 9.07 2.80 -2.70
C TYR A 80 9.32 3.13 -1.23
N TYR A 81 10.58 2.96 -0.77
CA TYR A 81 10.96 3.31 0.58
C TYR A 81 10.79 4.82 0.82
N GLU A 82 11.39 5.65 -0.02
CA GLU A 82 11.38 7.11 0.13
C GLU A 82 9.95 7.69 -0.01
N LEU A 83 9.22 7.27 -1.04
CA LEU A 83 7.90 7.85 -1.31
C LEU A 83 6.80 7.28 -0.43
N ILE A 84 6.83 6.00 -0.05
CA ILE A 84 5.74 5.38 0.72
C ILE A 84 6.11 5.32 2.21
N VAL A 85 7.19 4.60 2.53
CA VAL A 85 7.51 4.27 3.94
C VAL A 85 7.95 5.51 4.70
N GLN A 86 8.88 6.27 4.15
CA GLN A 86 9.42 7.46 4.82
C GLN A 86 8.35 8.55 4.93
N THR A 87 7.59 8.82 3.86
CA THR A 87 6.49 9.82 3.91
C THR A 87 5.45 9.43 4.95
N ALA A 88 5.00 8.17 4.97
CA ALA A 88 4.04 7.69 5.96
C ALA A 88 4.57 7.82 7.39
N ASN A 89 5.83 7.44 7.62
CA ASN A 89 6.47 7.58 8.94
C ASN A 89 6.57 9.02 9.40
N ASP A 90 6.91 9.95 8.52
CA ASP A 90 7.04 11.36 8.86
C ASP A 90 5.68 11.97 9.24
N ILE A 91 4.60 11.56 8.57
CA ILE A 91 3.23 11.96 8.92
C ILE A 91 2.84 11.33 10.27
N LEU A 92 3.02 10.02 10.42
CA LEU A 92 2.65 9.32 11.66
C LEU A 92 3.40 9.85 12.88
N LYS A 93 4.70 10.16 12.78
CA LYS A 93 5.47 10.74 13.88
C LYS A 93 4.89 12.06 14.37
N LYS A 94 4.39 12.90 13.47
CA LYS A 94 3.77 14.19 13.81
C LYS A 94 2.41 13.99 14.46
N GLU A 95 1.55 13.21 13.83
CA GLU A 95 0.15 13.03 14.24
C GLU A 95 0.01 12.17 15.51
N VAL A 96 0.76 11.06 15.61
CA VAL A 96 0.70 10.16 16.77
C VAL A 96 1.28 10.81 18.03
N ALA A 97 2.30 11.67 17.90
CA ALA A 97 2.79 12.49 19.01
C ALA A 97 1.70 13.42 19.57
N LEU A 98 0.86 13.98 18.70
CA LEU A 98 -0.28 14.80 19.09
C LEU A 98 -1.40 14.00 19.76
N LEU A 99 -1.58 12.75 19.36
CA LEU A 99 -2.62 11.85 19.91
C LEU A 99 -2.22 11.19 21.24
N GLN A 100 -1.02 11.45 21.76
CA GLN A 100 -0.48 10.86 23.00
C GLN A 100 -0.54 9.30 23.05
N LYS A 101 -0.74 8.66 21.92
CA LYS A 101 -0.74 7.20 21.80
C LYS A 101 0.69 6.72 21.55
N SER A 102 1.40 6.39 22.63
CA SER A 102 2.77 5.88 22.56
C SER A 102 2.79 4.42 22.09
N HIS A 103 2.82 4.19 20.79
CA HIS A 103 3.28 2.89 20.30
C HIS A 103 4.80 3.00 20.04
N SER A 104 5.58 2.14 20.69
CA SER A 104 7.05 2.04 20.58
C SER A 104 7.55 1.77 19.15
N PHE A 105 6.63 1.52 18.25
CA PHE A 105 6.82 1.23 16.84
C PHE A 105 7.62 2.30 16.07
N PHE A 106 7.35 3.60 16.32
CA PHE A 106 7.96 4.67 15.50
C PHE A 106 9.42 4.96 15.84
N THR A 107 9.94 4.41 16.92
CA THR A 107 11.33 4.59 17.32
C THR A 107 12.30 3.59 16.67
N THR A 108 11.77 2.52 16.07
CA THR A 108 12.57 1.36 15.60
C THR A 108 12.46 1.08 14.10
N THR A 109 11.79 1.92 13.31
CA THR A 109 11.73 1.71 11.85
C THR A 109 13.13 1.78 11.25
N SER A 110 13.57 0.64 10.70
CA SER A 110 14.83 0.57 9.96
C SER A 110 14.82 1.58 8.81
N THR A 111 15.85 2.42 8.73
CA THR A 111 16.10 3.30 7.58
C THR A 111 16.74 2.55 6.41
N ASP A 112 16.92 1.25 6.55
CA ASP A 112 17.60 0.39 5.58
C ASP A 112 16.61 -0.18 4.56
N SER A 113 16.59 0.39 3.36
CA SER A 113 15.76 -0.08 2.24
C SER A 113 16.06 -1.52 1.81
N THR A 114 17.20 -2.10 2.23
CA THR A 114 17.55 -3.50 1.93
C THR A 114 16.73 -4.49 2.75
N LYS A 115 16.16 -4.05 3.87
CA LYS A 115 15.27 -4.84 4.72
C LYS A 115 13.79 -4.80 4.27
N MET A 116 13.52 -4.28 3.10
CA MET A 116 12.17 -4.13 2.56
C MET A 116 11.91 -5.05 1.39
N SER A 117 10.74 -5.68 1.37
CA SER A 117 10.19 -6.33 0.19
C SER A 117 9.00 -5.56 -0.35
N VAL A 118 8.85 -5.55 -1.68
CA VAL A 118 7.73 -4.89 -2.37
C VAL A 118 6.92 -5.92 -3.15
N GLY A 119 5.60 -5.91 -2.91
CA GLY A 119 4.62 -6.65 -3.69
C GLY A 119 3.61 -5.68 -4.30
N VAL A 120 3.20 -5.93 -5.54
CA VAL A 120 2.17 -5.15 -6.21
C VAL A 120 1.06 -6.08 -6.67
N ILE A 121 -0.16 -5.79 -6.23
CA ILE A 121 -1.36 -6.48 -6.69
C ILE A 121 -2.09 -5.55 -7.65
N ARG A 122 -2.31 -6.01 -8.88
CA ARG A 122 -3.14 -5.33 -9.86
C ARG A 122 -4.54 -5.94 -9.86
N TYR A 123 -5.54 -5.14 -9.61
CA TYR A 123 -6.95 -5.53 -9.62
C TYR A 123 -7.61 -5.04 -10.89
N GLN A 124 -8.38 -5.89 -11.52
CA GLN A 124 -9.23 -5.52 -12.64
C GLN A 124 -10.48 -4.77 -12.16
N VAL A 125 -10.83 -3.70 -12.85
CA VAL A 125 -12.05 -2.93 -12.57
C VAL A 125 -13.19 -3.47 -13.43
N PRO A 126 -14.40 -3.69 -12.89
CA PRO A 126 -14.81 -3.49 -11.49
C PRO A 126 -14.67 -4.74 -10.60
N ASN A 127 -14.28 -5.89 -11.15
CA ASN A 127 -14.46 -7.21 -10.52
C ASN A 127 -13.32 -7.65 -9.61
N GLY A 128 -12.24 -6.85 -9.50
CA GLY A 128 -11.10 -7.15 -8.64
C GLY A 128 -11.49 -7.21 -7.17
N ASN A 129 -11.06 -8.25 -6.48
CA ASN A 129 -11.23 -8.39 -5.04
C ASN A 129 -10.05 -9.15 -4.44
N PHE A 130 -9.90 -9.10 -3.13
CA PHE A 130 -8.99 -9.92 -2.37
C PHE A 130 -9.70 -10.40 -1.11
N PRO A 131 -9.87 -11.71 -0.93
CA PRO A 131 -10.58 -12.26 0.22
C PRO A 131 -10.02 -11.76 1.54
N ASN A 132 -10.89 -11.63 2.54
CA ASN A 132 -10.46 -11.28 3.89
C ASN A 132 -9.50 -12.35 4.43
N HIS A 133 -8.34 -11.94 4.90
CA HIS A 133 -7.28 -12.84 5.40
C HIS A 133 -6.44 -12.15 6.49
N ILE A 134 -5.64 -12.95 7.16
CA ILE A 134 -4.55 -12.51 8.05
C ILE A 134 -3.24 -12.87 7.34
N ASP A 135 -2.24 -12.00 7.39
CA ASP A 135 -0.96 -12.20 6.68
C ASP A 135 -0.09 -13.33 7.27
N HIS A 136 -0.30 -13.74 8.51
CA HIS A 136 0.46 -14.80 9.21
C HIS A 136 1.98 -14.61 9.12
N CYS A 137 2.46 -13.41 9.33
CA CYS A 137 3.88 -13.09 9.26
C CYS A 137 4.47 -12.94 10.67
N ASN A 138 5.50 -13.70 10.99
CA ASN A 138 6.16 -13.69 12.30
C ASN A 138 7.62 -13.18 12.21
N ASP A 139 7.91 -12.29 11.28
CA ASP A 139 9.28 -11.82 11.00
C ASP A 139 9.57 -10.42 11.55
N ASN A 140 8.80 -9.97 12.53
CA ASN A 140 8.94 -8.64 13.14
C ASN A 140 8.98 -7.53 12.06
N SER A 141 7.94 -7.46 11.26
CA SER A 141 7.83 -6.49 10.16
C SER A 141 6.56 -5.65 10.26
N PHE A 142 6.52 -4.54 9.52
CA PHE A 142 5.32 -3.75 9.28
C PHE A 142 5.00 -3.68 7.80
N VAL A 143 3.71 -3.60 7.50
CA VAL A 143 3.20 -3.41 6.16
C VAL A 143 2.77 -1.95 5.99
N TYR A 144 3.23 -1.35 4.89
CA TYR A 144 2.77 -0.08 4.34
C TYR A 144 2.09 -0.40 3.01
N LEU A 145 0.77 -0.35 3.00
CA LEU A 145 -0.04 -0.66 1.83
C LEU A 145 -0.54 0.62 1.18
N LEU A 146 0.01 0.97 0.02
CA LEU A 146 -0.44 2.10 -0.79
C LEU A 146 -1.54 1.67 -1.75
N SER A 147 -2.58 2.48 -1.86
CA SER A 147 -3.63 2.37 -2.89
C SER A 147 -3.33 3.29 -4.06
N LEU A 148 -3.38 2.78 -5.29
CA LEU A 148 -3.24 3.57 -6.53
C LEU A 148 -4.37 3.24 -7.52
N GLY A 149 -4.82 4.24 -8.27
CA GLY A 149 -5.84 4.11 -9.30
C GLY A 149 -7.26 4.17 -8.73
N CYS A 150 -8.17 3.32 -9.21
CA CYS A 150 -9.54 3.29 -8.71
C CYS A 150 -9.58 3.01 -7.21
N SER A 151 -10.47 3.68 -6.49
CA SER A 151 -10.68 3.41 -5.07
C SER A 151 -11.28 2.02 -4.84
N ALA A 152 -11.13 1.51 -3.64
CA ALA A 152 -11.68 0.21 -3.25
C ALA A 152 -12.45 0.29 -1.93
N ASN A 153 -13.42 -0.59 -1.76
CA ASN A 153 -13.98 -0.88 -0.46
C ASN A 153 -13.03 -1.83 0.27
N PHE A 154 -12.37 -1.33 1.30
CA PHE A 154 -11.38 -2.06 2.07
C PHE A 154 -11.94 -2.42 3.46
N VAL A 155 -11.63 -3.61 3.91
CA VAL A 155 -12.07 -4.14 5.20
C VAL A 155 -10.88 -4.24 6.13
N VAL A 156 -11.07 -3.83 7.39
CA VAL A 156 -10.16 -4.10 8.51
C VAL A 156 -10.98 -4.57 9.70
N LYS A 157 -10.46 -5.58 10.42
CA LYS A 157 -11.03 -6.08 11.67
C LYS A 157 -9.92 -6.61 12.56
N GLY A 158 -9.81 -6.13 13.79
CA GLY A 158 -9.02 -6.76 14.86
C GLY A 158 -9.79 -7.91 15.52
N PRO A 159 -9.15 -8.72 16.35
CA PRO A 159 -9.78 -9.87 17.03
C PRO A 159 -11.02 -9.51 17.83
N GLU A 160 -10.95 -8.41 18.59
CA GLU A 160 -12.02 -7.96 19.50
C GLU A 160 -12.74 -6.69 19.00
N SER A 161 -12.37 -6.18 17.82
CA SER A 161 -13.00 -4.99 17.25
C SER A 161 -14.13 -5.34 16.28
N GLU A 162 -15.04 -4.41 16.09
CA GLU A 162 -16.00 -4.52 15.01
C GLU A 162 -15.31 -4.37 13.64
N LYS A 163 -15.95 -4.98 12.64
CA LYS A 163 -15.51 -4.87 11.25
C LYS A 163 -15.69 -3.43 10.78
N GLN A 164 -14.59 -2.81 10.34
CA GLN A 164 -14.61 -1.52 9.68
C GLN A 164 -14.54 -1.70 8.16
N VAL A 165 -15.33 -0.92 7.44
CA VAL A 165 -15.30 -0.86 5.98
C VAL A 165 -15.12 0.59 5.59
N PHE A 166 -14.09 0.88 4.81
CA PHE A 166 -13.81 2.24 4.37
C PHE A 166 -13.44 2.28 2.89
N ARG A 167 -13.59 3.45 2.28
CA ARG A 167 -13.10 3.72 0.94
C ARG A 167 -11.59 3.96 1.01
N PHE A 168 -10.81 3.16 0.28
CA PHE A 168 -9.37 3.25 0.21
C PHE A 168 -9.02 3.91 -1.12
N ASN A 169 -8.75 5.23 -1.06
CA ASN A 169 -8.58 6.06 -2.23
C ASN A 169 -7.15 5.99 -2.77
N SER A 170 -6.93 6.42 -4.02
CA SER A 170 -5.60 6.57 -4.57
C SER A 170 -4.78 7.58 -3.77
N GLY A 171 -3.56 7.21 -3.40
CA GLY A 171 -2.67 8.01 -2.57
C GLY A 171 -2.82 7.81 -1.05
N ASP A 172 -3.83 7.07 -0.61
CA ASP A 172 -3.96 6.65 0.79
C ASP A 172 -2.96 5.52 1.10
N VAL A 173 -2.44 5.50 2.34
CA VAL A 173 -1.55 4.44 2.84
C VAL A 173 -2.13 3.85 4.13
N LEU A 174 -2.27 2.53 4.17
CA LEU A 174 -2.59 1.78 5.38
C LEU A 174 -1.30 1.21 5.98
N VAL A 175 -1.05 1.46 7.27
CA VAL A 175 0.11 0.94 8.01
C VAL A 175 -0.39 0.02 9.11
N PHE A 176 0.08 -1.24 9.12
CA PHE A 176 -0.37 -2.21 10.11
C PHE A 176 0.68 -3.29 10.42
N ASP A 177 0.49 -3.95 11.56
CA ASP A 177 1.25 -5.13 11.98
C ASP A 177 0.68 -6.39 11.28
N PRO A 178 1.47 -7.08 10.42
CA PRO A 178 1.02 -8.27 9.70
C PRO A 178 1.19 -9.57 10.50
N SER A 179 1.57 -9.51 11.76
CA SER A 179 1.84 -10.70 12.55
C SER A 179 0.57 -11.52 12.85
N SER A 180 0.76 -12.81 13.06
CA SER A 180 -0.32 -13.69 13.52
C SER A 180 -0.88 -13.26 14.87
N ASP A 181 -0.05 -12.67 15.73
CA ASP A 181 -0.44 -12.19 17.06
C ASP A 181 -1.31 -10.93 16.97
N ALA A 182 -1.02 -10.04 16.01
CA ALA A 182 -1.88 -8.90 15.74
C ALA A 182 -3.25 -9.34 15.19
N ALA A 183 -3.31 -10.45 14.48
CA ALA A 183 -4.52 -11.07 13.94
C ALA A 183 -5.45 -10.09 13.21
N ILE A 184 -4.87 -9.15 12.46
CA ILE A 184 -5.61 -8.12 11.72
C ILE A 184 -6.15 -8.73 10.43
N VAL A 185 -7.46 -8.98 10.40
CA VAL A 185 -8.16 -9.40 9.18
C VAL A 185 -8.31 -8.21 8.26
N HIS A 186 -7.91 -8.36 7.00
CA HIS A 186 -8.07 -7.30 6.01
C HIS A 186 -8.35 -7.87 4.61
N GLY A 187 -8.91 -7.03 3.71
CA GLY A 187 -9.23 -7.45 2.36
C GLY A 187 -9.87 -6.37 1.52
N VAL A 188 -10.01 -6.65 0.21
CA VAL A 188 -10.68 -5.79 -0.77
C VAL A 188 -11.99 -6.45 -1.20
N THR A 189 -13.12 -5.80 -0.94
CA THR A 189 -14.45 -6.35 -1.22
C THR A 189 -15.09 -5.83 -2.49
N GLY A 190 -14.52 -4.81 -3.11
CA GLY A 190 -14.97 -4.26 -4.38
C GLY A 190 -14.16 -3.05 -4.82
N ILE A 191 -14.15 -2.80 -6.13
CA ILE A 191 -13.48 -1.66 -6.76
C ILE A 191 -14.52 -0.66 -7.27
N ASN A 192 -14.32 0.62 -7.00
CA ASN A 192 -15.20 1.69 -7.43
C ASN A 192 -14.71 2.26 -8.76
N ARG A 193 -15.38 1.88 -9.85
CA ARG A 193 -14.94 2.11 -11.23
C ARG A 193 -14.69 3.58 -11.59
N ASP A 194 -15.56 4.47 -11.14
CA ASP A 194 -15.55 5.88 -11.55
C ASP A 194 -14.88 6.79 -10.50
N ASP A 195 -14.16 6.18 -9.55
CA ASP A 195 -13.54 6.89 -8.43
C ASP A 195 -12.01 6.74 -8.46
N PHE A 196 -11.39 7.63 -9.19
CA PHE A 196 -9.94 7.75 -9.37
C PHE A 196 -9.53 9.23 -9.46
N PRO A 197 -8.25 9.59 -9.20
CA PRO A 197 -7.82 10.98 -9.26
C PRO A 197 -7.96 11.57 -10.67
N SER A 198 -8.51 12.78 -10.77
CA SER A 198 -8.49 13.54 -12.02
C SER A 198 -7.05 13.81 -12.47
N ASN A 199 -6.81 13.85 -13.78
CA ASN A 199 -5.48 14.01 -14.39
C ASN A 199 -4.48 12.88 -14.09
N SER A 200 -4.96 11.72 -13.65
CA SER A 200 -4.14 10.53 -13.44
C SER A 200 -3.83 9.80 -14.75
N PRO A 201 -2.84 8.89 -14.77
CA PRO A 201 -2.62 8.00 -15.92
C PRO A 201 -3.90 7.24 -16.30
N ASN A 202 -4.09 6.98 -17.60
CA ASN A 202 -5.29 6.29 -18.12
C ASN A 202 -5.49 4.91 -17.47
N GLU A 203 -4.41 4.23 -17.09
CA GLU A 203 -4.44 2.94 -16.42
C GLU A 203 -5.08 2.99 -15.04
N PHE A 204 -5.08 4.16 -14.36
CA PHE A 204 -5.78 4.35 -13.09
C PHE A 204 -7.30 4.26 -13.23
N GLN A 205 -7.82 4.48 -14.44
CA GLN A 205 -9.25 4.31 -14.75
C GLN A 205 -9.62 2.84 -15.00
N GLN A 206 -8.64 2.01 -15.37
CA GLN A 206 -8.86 0.61 -15.75
C GLN A 206 -8.48 -0.37 -14.65
N PHE A 207 -7.57 0.03 -13.78
CA PHE A 207 -7.00 -0.83 -12.74
C PHE A 207 -6.91 -0.12 -11.40
N ARG A 208 -6.91 -0.93 -10.37
CA ARG A 208 -6.42 -0.56 -9.06
C ARG A 208 -5.14 -1.32 -8.77
N PHE A 209 -4.18 -0.64 -8.14
CA PHE A 209 -2.95 -1.25 -7.66
C PHE A 209 -2.88 -1.15 -6.14
N GLY A 210 -2.62 -2.27 -5.48
CA GLY A 210 -2.23 -2.31 -4.08
C GLY A 210 -0.70 -2.51 -4.02
N VAL A 211 0.04 -1.54 -3.53
CA VAL A 211 1.51 -1.62 -3.40
C VAL A 211 1.85 -1.88 -1.94
N GLN A 212 2.29 -3.09 -1.65
CA GLN A 212 2.63 -3.53 -0.30
C GLN A 212 4.15 -3.43 -0.10
N CYS A 213 4.58 -2.53 0.76
CA CYS A 213 5.95 -2.47 1.26
C CYS A 213 5.99 -3.13 2.64
N ARG A 214 6.71 -4.24 2.76
CA ARG A 214 6.95 -4.92 4.05
C ARG A 214 8.35 -4.59 4.52
N VAL A 215 8.45 -3.93 5.67
CA VAL A 215 9.68 -3.45 6.27
C VAL A 215 9.98 -4.26 7.53
N LYS A 216 11.14 -4.91 7.61
CA LYS A 216 11.63 -5.59 8.82
C LYS A 216 12.20 -4.57 9.79
N LEU A 217 11.85 -4.72 11.07
CA LEU A 217 12.36 -3.87 12.17
C LEU A 217 13.78 -4.24 12.58
#